data_efafdfd9b175aeda3a148f1fb2d07b9d
#
_entry.id   efafdfd9b175aeda3a148f1fb2d07b9d
#
_cell.length_a   1.000
_cell.length_b   1.000
_cell.length_c   1.000
_cell.angle_alpha   90.00
_cell.angle_beta   90.00
_cell.angle_gamma   90.00
#
_symmetry.space_group_name_H-M   'P 1'
#
loop_
_entity.id
_entity.type
_entity.pdbx_description
1 polymer ?
#
loop_
_entity_poly.entity_id
_entity_poly.type
_entity_poly.pdbx_seq_one_letter_code
_entity_poly.pdbx_strand_id
1 'polypeptide(L)'
;LNEKKIQQKINKLALKEILNIKEDFTIEKKQAIKGYWTYDLETNLKNGLQSNLSLKNTSIQEKIKQKQAKNFLNANKPIIFISNTFSTSFTKGDSLTSTLIDSDEYGSSYTNTISLNFSWNIFDGGQNQNSSKSQKASAKAENFSYLNIQNILKSNINKAHLNLKLNQAKILSTLEE
;
A
#
# COMPACT_ATOMS: atom_id res chain seq x y z
N LEU A 1 -32.53 16.13 -30.49
CA LEU A 1 -32.41 14.66 -30.74
C LEU A 1 -31.04 14.30 -31.31
N ASN A 2 -30.45 15.10 -32.19
CA ASN A 2 -29.16 14.83 -32.83
C ASN A 2 -27.95 14.89 -31.82
N GLU A 3 -27.97 15.84 -30.91
CA GLU A 3 -26.91 16.04 -29.93
C GLU A 3 -26.75 14.82 -29.00
N LYS A 4 -27.85 14.25 -28.50
CA LYS A 4 -27.83 13.04 -27.69
C LYS A 4 -27.32 11.81 -28.44
N LYS A 5 -27.60 11.69 -29.73
CA LYS A 5 -27.07 10.61 -30.58
C LYS A 5 -25.55 10.74 -30.79
N ILE A 6 -25.07 11.98 -30.99
CA ILE A 6 -23.63 12.25 -31.11
C ILE A 6 -22.92 11.96 -29.82
N GLN A 7 -23.45 12.42 -28.67
CA GLN A 7 -22.89 12.12 -27.35
C GLN A 7 -22.83 10.61 -27.05
N GLN A 8 -23.88 9.88 -27.47
CA GLN A 8 -23.86 8.41 -27.32
C GLN A 8 -22.74 7.76 -28.15
N LYS A 9 -22.48 8.24 -29.36
CA LYS A 9 -21.36 7.76 -30.19
C LYS A 9 -20.02 8.07 -29.56
N ILE A 10 -19.84 9.29 -29.03
CA ILE A 10 -18.60 9.68 -28.32
C ILE A 10 -18.36 8.77 -27.11
N ASN A 11 -19.38 8.55 -26.29
CA ASN A 11 -19.28 7.69 -25.11
C ASN A 11 -18.99 6.22 -25.49
N LYS A 12 -19.56 5.73 -26.61
CA LYS A 12 -19.27 4.39 -27.13
C LYS A 12 -17.82 4.26 -27.59
N LEU A 13 -17.26 5.29 -28.25
CA LEU A 13 -15.86 5.31 -28.66
C LEU A 13 -14.91 5.33 -27.45
N ALA A 14 -15.20 6.16 -26.45
CA ALA A 14 -14.43 6.21 -25.22
C ALA A 14 -14.44 4.85 -24.47
N LEU A 15 -15.58 4.18 -24.42
CA LEU A 15 -15.69 2.85 -23.83
C LEU A 15 -14.90 1.79 -24.61
N LYS A 16 -14.92 1.89 -25.96
CA LYS A 16 -14.15 1.02 -26.86
C LYS A 16 -12.64 1.15 -26.59
N GLU A 17 -12.18 2.38 -26.38
CA GLU A 17 -10.78 2.68 -26.05
C GLU A 17 -10.39 2.11 -24.67
N ILE A 18 -11.19 2.36 -23.64
CA ILE A 18 -10.94 1.89 -22.27
C ILE A 18 -10.90 0.36 -22.20
N LEU A 19 -11.80 -0.32 -22.91
CA LEU A 19 -11.89 -1.78 -22.94
C LEU A 19 -10.93 -2.44 -23.92
N ASN A 20 -10.20 -1.65 -24.71
CA ASN A 20 -9.29 -2.10 -25.79
C ASN A 20 -9.96 -3.07 -26.77
N ILE A 21 -11.24 -2.84 -27.10
CA ILE A 21 -12.02 -3.66 -28.04
C ILE A 21 -11.88 -3.08 -29.44
N LYS A 22 -11.36 -3.87 -30.39
CA LYS A 22 -11.22 -3.46 -31.80
C LYS A 22 -12.51 -3.62 -32.60
N GLU A 23 -13.31 -4.60 -32.23
CA GLU A 23 -14.58 -4.91 -32.91
C GLU A 23 -15.71 -3.96 -32.51
N ASP A 24 -16.73 -3.85 -33.36
CA ASP A 24 -17.90 -3.05 -33.02
C ASP A 24 -18.80 -3.85 -32.07
N PHE A 25 -19.28 -3.22 -31.01
CA PHE A 25 -20.12 -3.85 -30.00
C PHE A 25 -21.43 -3.09 -29.84
N THR A 26 -22.47 -3.81 -29.49
CA THR A 26 -23.76 -3.25 -29.15
C THR A 26 -23.96 -3.30 -27.65
N ILE A 27 -24.35 -2.17 -27.04
CA ILE A 27 -24.69 -2.14 -25.64
C ILE A 27 -26.11 -2.66 -25.49
N GLU A 28 -26.25 -3.83 -24.84
CA GLU A 28 -27.55 -4.36 -24.49
C GLU A 28 -28.23 -3.42 -23.50
N LYS A 29 -29.41 -2.94 -23.85
CA LYS A 29 -30.26 -2.18 -22.92
C LYS A 29 -30.75 -3.14 -21.84
N LYS A 30 -29.97 -3.32 -20.78
CA LYS A 30 -30.54 -3.86 -19.54
C LYS A 30 -31.69 -2.94 -19.11
N GLN A 31 -32.79 -3.54 -18.72
CA GLN A 31 -33.96 -2.82 -18.20
C GLN A 31 -33.50 -1.74 -17.22
N ALA A 32 -34.07 -0.55 -17.32
CA ALA A 32 -33.80 0.56 -16.40
C ALA A 32 -33.82 0.01 -14.97
N ILE A 33 -32.79 0.35 -14.21
CA ILE A 33 -32.68 -0.07 -12.80
C ILE A 33 -33.95 0.40 -12.10
N LYS A 34 -34.89 -0.52 -11.89
CA LYS A 34 -36.13 -0.26 -11.16
C LYS A 34 -35.80 -0.45 -9.69
N GLY A 35 -35.62 0.61 -8.97
CA GLY A 35 -35.41 0.59 -7.54
C GLY A 35 -34.99 1.97 -7.02
N TYR A 36 -35.51 2.33 -5.88
CA TYR A 36 -35.09 3.53 -5.17
C TYR A 36 -33.99 3.16 -4.17
N TRP A 37 -32.99 4.02 -4.04
CA TRP A 37 -32.02 3.91 -2.98
C TRP A 37 -32.70 4.16 -1.64
N THR A 38 -32.73 3.16 -0.79
CA THR A 38 -33.51 3.17 0.46
C THR A 38 -32.73 3.59 1.69
N TYR A 39 -31.37 3.61 1.59
CA TYR A 39 -30.56 3.98 2.72
C TYR A 39 -30.60 5.49 2.99
N ASP A 40 -30.75 5.84 4.26
CA ASP A 40 -30.66 7.21 4.72
C ASP A 40 -29.21 7.74 4.69
N LEU A 41 -29.05 9.05 4.90
CA LEU A 41 -27.76 9.70 4.86
C LEU A 41 -26.81 9.18 5.95
N GLU A 42 -27.33 8.92 7.15
CA GLU A 42 -26.52 8.48 8.28
C GLU A 42 -25.95 7.08 8.06
N THR A 43 -26.76 6.17 7.56
CA THR A 43 -26.32 4.82 7.15
C THR A 43 -25.27 4.88 6.04
N ASN A 44 -25.45 5.75 5.03
CA ASN A 44 -24.48 5.94 3.96
C ASN A 44 -23.16 6.49 4.47
N LEU A 45 -23.19 7.46 5.38
CA LEU A 45 -21.99 8.02 6.01
C LEU A 45 -21.26 6.95 6.82
N LYS A 46 -21.98 6.21 7.65
CA LYS A 46 -21.38 5.13 8.47
C LYS A 46 -20.73 4.07 7.59
N ASN A 47 -21.44 3.56 6.60
CA ASN A 47 -20.92 2.52 5.70
C ASN A 47 -19.74 3.03 4.87
N GLY A 48 -19.83 4.24 4.33
CA GLY A 48 -18.77 4.85 3.55
C GLY A 48 -17.49 5.07 4.35
N LEU A 49 -17.60 5.55 5.59
CA LEU A 49 -16.43 5.76 6.46
C LEU A 49 -15.79 4.42 6.88
N GLN A 50 -16.59 3.40 7.18
CA GLN A 50 -16.08 2.10 7.61
C GLN A 50 -15.43 1.30 6.47
N SER A 51 -15.96 1.39 5.25
CA SER A 51 -15.48 0.60 4.11
C SER A 51 -14.37 1.29 3.31
N ASN A 52 -14.11 2.57 3.54
CA ASN A 52 -13.16 3.33 2.73
C ASN A 52 -11.71 2.87 2.95
N LEU A 53 -11.09 2.35 1.88
CA LEU A 53 -9.73 1.83 1.92
C LEU A 53 -8.69 2.92 2.14
N SER A 54 -8.92 4.14 1.65
CA SER A 54 -8.00 5.26 1.84
C SER A 54 -7.88 5.66 3.31
N LEU A 55 -9.01 5.72 4.04
CA LEU A 55 -9.01 5.96 5.48
C LEU A 55 -8.28 4.85 6.25
N LYS A 56 -8.55 3.59 5.90
CA LYS A 56 -7.84 2.45 6.51
C LYS A 56 -6.35 2.51 6.28
N ASN A 57 -5.93 2.80 5.04
CA ASN A 57 -4.52 2.90 4.68
C ASN A 57 -3.82 4.01 5.46
N THR A 58 -4.39 5.23 5.51
CA THR A 58 -3.81 6.35 6.26
C THR A 58 -3.68 6.05 7.75
N SER A 59 -4.69 5.40 8.35
CA SER A 59 -4.62 4.94 9.75
C SER A 59 -3.50 3.90 9.98
N ILE A 60 -3.28 3.01 9.02
CA ILE A 60 -2.17 2.05 9.08
C ILE A 60 -0.82 2.77 8.95
N GLN A 61 -0.70 3.75 8.04
CA GLN A 61 0.53 4.55 7.88
C GLN A 61 0.89 5.31 9.15
N GLU A 62 -0.09 5.92 9.83
CA GLU A 62 0.12 6.53 11.14
C GLU A 62 0.73 5.53 12.14
N LYS A 63 0.13 4.34 12.26
CA LYS A 63 0.63 3.29 13.16
C LYS A 63 2.05 2.83 12.80
N ILE A 64 2.35 2.72 11.51
CA ILE A 64 3.70 2.38 11.03
C ILE A 64 4.70 3.44 11.50
N LYS A 65 4.40 4.74 11.30
CA LYS A 65 5.25 5.84 11.74
C LYS A 65 5.47 5.85 13.27
N GLN A 66 4.42 5.58 14.05
CA GLN A 66 4.53 5.43 15.50
C GLN A 66 5.44 4.25 15.90
N LYS A 67 5.33 3.10 15.21
CA LYS A 67 6.21 1.95 15.46
C LYS A 67 7.65 2.23 15.05
N GLN A 68 7.88 2.90 13.91
CA GLN A 68 9.21 3.35 13.49
C GLN A 68 9.84 4.28 14.53
N ALA A 69 9.08 5.24 15.07
CA ALA A 69 9.55 6.11 16.14
C ALA A 69 10.00 5.32 17.38
N LYS A 70 9.25 4.29 17.75
CA LYS A 70 9.61 3.40 18.86
C LYS A 70 10.86 2.56 18.56
N ASN A 71 11.00 2.10 17.30
CA ASN A 71 12.16 1.34 16.88
C ASN A 71 13.45 2.15 16.99
N PHE A 72 13.44 3.44 16.61
CA PHE A 72 14.60 4.32 16.81
C PHE A 72 15.00 4.43 18.28
N LEU A 73 14.06 4.55 19.20
CA LEU A 73 14.36 4.58 20.64
C LEU A 73 14.93 3.23 21.14
N ASN A 74 14.55 2.13 20.51
CA ASN A 74 15.05 0.81 20.88
C ASN A 74 16.44 0.51 20.26
N ALA A 75 16.86 1.25 19.22
CA ALA A 75 18.14 1.01 18.55
C ALA A 75 19.37 1.21 19.45
N ASN A 76 19.21 1.97 20.55
CA ASN A 76 20.27 2.14 21.56
C ASN A 76 20.25 1.06 22.66
N LYS A 77 19.39 0.04 22.52
CA LYS A 77 19.41 -1.10 23.44
C LYS A 77 20.48 -2.12 23.02
N PRO A 78 21.07 -2.86 24.00
CA PRO A 78 22.00 -3.92 23.66
C PRO A 78 21.30 -5.03 22.86
N ILE A 79 22.01 -5.57 21.89
CA ILE A 79 21.59 -6.69 21.06
C ILE A 79 22.54 -7.86 21.33
N ILE A 80 21.96 -9.03 21.59
CA ILE A 80 22.68 -10.30 21.71
C ILE A 80 22.16 -11.21 20.61
N PHE A 81 23.06 -11.78 19.81
CA PHE A 81 22.70 -12.74 18.79
C PHE A 81 23.74 -13.87 18.68
N ILE A 82 23.24 -15.04 18.33
CA ILE A 82 24.04 -16.21 18.04
C ILE A 82 24.09 -16.35 16.52
N SER A 83 25.29 -16.55 15.99
CA SER A 83 25.51 -16.88 14.59
C SER A 83 26.22 -18.23 14.46
N ASN A 84 25.83 -19.02 13.48
CA ASN A 84 26.52 -20.22 13.06
C ASN A 84 26.89 -20.10 11.60
N THR A 85 28.17 -20.20 11.30
CA THR A 85 28.71 -20.15 9.95
C THR A 85 29.38 -21.48 9.65
N PHE A 86 28.88 -22.15 8.62
CA PHE A 86 29.50 -23.33 8.06
C PHE A 86 30.15 -22.96 6.72
N SER A 87 31.45 -23.20 6.60
CA SER A 87 32.18 -22.95 5.35
C SER A 87 32.96 -24.19 4.92
N THR A 88 32.98 -24.41 3.62
CA THR A 88 33.78 -25.45 2.97
C THR A 88 34.67 -24.79 1.93
N SER A 89 35.93 -25.18 1.93
CA SER A 89 36.84 -24.75 0.87
C SER A 89 37.54 -25.98 0.26
N PHE A 90 37.66 -25.95 -1.04
CA PHE A 90 38.41 -26.94 -1.82
C PHE A 90 39.55 -26.19 -2.51
N THR A 91 40.77 -26.65 -2.28
CA THR A 91 41.96 -26.07 -2.90
C THR A 91 42.58 -27.13 -3.78
N LYS A 92 42.86 -26.80 -5.02
CA LYS A 92 43.68 -27.57 -5.92
C LYS A 92 44.87 -26.71 -6.32
N GLY A 93 46.07 -27.20 -6.16
CA GLY A 93 47.27 -26.47 -6.51
C GLY A 93 48.48 -27.40 -6.68
N ASP A 94 49.47 -26.93 -7.43
CA ASP A 94 50.75 -27.60 -7.56
C ASP A 94 51.64 -27.19 -6.38
N SER A 95 52.26 -28.17 -5.72
CA SER A 95 53.24 -27.90 -4.65
C SER A 95 54.54 -27.42 -5.28
N LEU A 96 54.89 -26.12 -5.02
CA LEU A 96 56.14 -25.51 -5.48
C LEU A 96 57.42 -26.06 -4.74
N THR A 97 57.24 -27.01 -3.81
CA THR A 97 58.34 -27.49 -3.01
C THR A 97 58.99 -28.81 -3.49
N SER A 98 58.47 -29.43 -4.56
CA SER A 98 59.06 -30.64 -5.10
C SER A 98 59.30 -30.53 -6.59
N THR A 99 60.59 -30.39 -6.96
CA THR A 99 61.05 -30.31 -8.35
C THR A 99 61.05 -31.63 -9.12
N LEU A 100 60.54 -32.71 -8.58
CA LEU A 100 60.67 -34.04 -9.15
C LEU A 100 59.38 -34.93 -9.19
N ILE A 101 58.25 -34.47 -8.66
CA ILE A 101 57.00 -35.24 -8.69
C ILE A 101 55.83 -34.25 -8.98
N ASP A 102 55.25 -34.42 -10.14
CA ASP A 102 53.97 -33.76 -10.50
C ASP A 102 52.87 -34.38 -9.61
N SER A 103 52.59 -33.76 -8.49
CA SER A 103 51.54 -34.20 -7.54
C SER A 103 50.53 -33.08 -7.40
N ASP A 104 49.40 -33.26 -8.07
CA ASP A 104 48.20 -32.45 -7.79
C ASP A 104 47.86 -32.60 -6.30
N GLU A 105 48.09 -31.57 -5.52
CA GLU A 105 47.69 -31.55 -4.09
C GLU A 105 46.25 -31.06 -3.96
N TYR A 106 45.39 -31.91 -3.42
CA TYR A 106 43.97 -31.60 -3.16
C TYR A 106 43.80 -31.34 -1.67
N GLY A 107 43.37 -30.13 -1.32
CA GLY A 107 43.02 -29.79 0.05
C GLY A 107 41.49 -29.57 0.17
N SER A 108 40.89 -30.19 1.17
CA SER A 108 39.51 -29.85 1.57
C SER A 108 39.50 -29.38 3.03
N SER A 109 38.81 -28.30 3.28
CA SER A 109 38.66 -27.78 4.66
C SER A 109 37.17 -27.57 4.95
N TYR A 110 36.75 -28.01 6.13
CA TYR A 110 35.40 -27.81 6.65
C TYR A 110 35.52 -27.08 7.97
N THR A 111 34.88 -25.94 8.06
CA THR A 111 34.89 -25.10 9.25
C THR A 111 33.47 -24.81 9.69
N ASN A 112 33.18 -25.09 10.97
CA ASN A 112 31.92 -24.68 11.59
C ASN A 112 32.24 -23.78 12.78
N THR A 113 31.77 -22.55 12.71
CA THR A 113 31.99 -21.51 13.71
C THR A 113 30.69 -21.10 14.36
N ILE A 114 30.56 -21.30 15.64
CA ILE A 114 29.43 -20.79 16.45
C ILE A 114 29.95 -19.58 17.23
N SER A 115 29.27 -18.45 17.09
CA SER A 115 29.66 -17.20 17.74
C SER A 115 28.47 -16.61 18.51
N LEU A 116 28.75 -16.16 19.72
CA LEU A 116 27.86 -15.33 20.53
C LEU A 116 28.33 -13.89 20.42
N ASN A 117 27.49 -13.02 19.89
CA ASN A 117 27.82 -11.63 19.63
C ASN A 117 27.00 -10.74 20.56
N PHE A 118 27.66 -9.74 21.14
CA PHE A 118 27.04 -8.66 21.90
C PHE A 118 27.40 -7.33 21.24
N SER A 119 26.37 -6.53 20.93
CA SER A 119 26.55 -5.20 20.35
C SER A 119 25.70 -4.19 21.12
N TRP A 120 26.29 -3.11 21.54
CA TRP A 120 25.61 -2.03 22.24
C TRP A 120 26.13 -0.67 21.80
N ASN A 121 25.26 0.13 21.22
CA ASN A 121 25.55 1.51 20.91
C ASN A 121 25.21 2.37 22.15
N ILE A 122 26.22 2.73 22.92
CA ILE A 122 26.06 3.45 24.20
C ILE A 122 25.71 4.93 23.94
N PHE A 123 26.26 5.50 22.86
CA PHE A 123 26.08 6.92 22.54
C PHE A 123 26.09 7.15 21.03
N ASP A 124 25.02 7.80 20.52
CA ASP A 124 24.83 8.08 19.10
C ASP A 124 24.72 9.58 18.79
N GLY A 125 25.15 10.47 19.71
CA GLY A 125 25.00 11.90 19.56
C GLY A 125 23.54 12.40 19.52
N GLY A 126 22.59 11.59 19.96
CA GLY A 126 21.15 11.91 19.94
C GLY A 126 20.46 11.65 18.61
N GLN A 127 21.14 10.99 17.66
CA GLN A 127 20.60 10.68 16.32
C GLN A 127 19.29 9.89 16.41
N ASN A 128 19.25 8.81 17.16
CA ASN A 128 18.06 7.98 17.30
C ASN A 128 16.91 8.72 17.99
N GLN A 129 17.20 9.57 18.97
CA GLN A 129 16.20 10.39 19.63
C GLN A 129 15.57 11.40 18.64
N ASN A 130 16.38 12.07 17.83
CA ASN A 130 15.90 13.03 16.83
C ASN A 130 15.15 12.32 15.69
N SER A 131 15.61 11.17 15.26
CA SER A 131 14.90 10.32 14.29
C SER A 131 13.55 9.87 14.82
N SER A 132 13.46 9.50 16.11
CA SER A 132 12.19 9.18 16.75
C SER A 132 11.23 10.37 16.78
N LYS A 133 11.73 11.58 17.13
CA LYS A 133 10.92 12.80 17.09
C LYS A 133 10.40 13.11 15.69
N SER A 134 11.24 12.95 14.65
CA SER A 134 10.86 13.11 13.24
C SER A 134 9.75 12.15 12.84
N GLN A 135 9.87 10.85 13.20
CA GLN A 135 8.82 9.87 12.90
C GLN A 135 7.51 10.14 13.67
N LYS A 136 7.58 10.66 14.91
CA LYS A 136 6.38 11.10 15.64
C LYS A 136 5.69 12.28 14.96
N ALA A 137 6.46 13.25 14.44
CA ALA A 137 5.92 14.35 13.65
C ALA A 137 5.26 13.86 12.37
N SER A 138 5.89 12.91 11.67
CA SER A 138 5.32 12.25 10.49
C SER A 138 4.02 11.50 10.81
N ALA A 139 3.97 10.78 11.94
CA ALA A 139 2.73 10.12 12.39
C ALA A 139 1.59 11.13 12.63
N LYS A 140 1.92 12.30 13.21
CA LYS A 140 0.95 13.38 13.39
C LYS A 140 0.46 13.94 12.05
N ALA A 141 1.34 14.07 11.07
CA ALA A 141 0.96 14.49 9.72
C ALA A 141 0.00 13.49 9.05
N GLU A 142 0.24 12.18 9.20
CA GLU A 142 -0.69 11.14 8.72
C GLU A 142 -2.06 11.23 9.41
N ASN A 143 -2.10 11.55 10.70
CA ASN A 143 -3.37 11.76 11.41
C ASN A 143 -4.15 12.96 10.84
N PHE A 144 -3.48 14.08 10.53
CA PHE A 144 -4.14 15.21 9.85
C PHE A 144 -4.61 14.84 8.44
N SER A 145 -3.84 14.05 7.70
CA SER A 145 -4.25 13.51 6.40
C SER A 145 -5.51 12.65 6.53
N TYR A 146 -5.58 11.79 7.53
CA TYR A 146 -6.77 10.99 7.85
C TYR A 146 -8.00 11.86 8.06
N LEU A 147 -7.90 12.90 8.90
CA LEU A 147 -9.01 13.82 9.16
C LEU A 147 -9.45 14.57 7.91
N ASN A 148 -8.50 14.99 7.07
CA ASN A 148 -8.81 15.66 5.81
C ASN A 148 -9.57 14.72 4.86
N ILE A 149 -9.08 13.49 4.65
CA ILE A 149 -9.74 12.49 3.81
C ILE A 149 -11.15 12.18 4.35
N GLN A 150 -11.29 12.06 5.67
CA GLN A 150 -12.58 11.84 6.31
C GLN A 150 -13.58 12.96 6.00
N ASN A 151 -13.14 14.23 6.08
CA ASN A 151 -13.99 15.38 5.80
C ASN A 151 -14.38 15.46 4.32
N ILE A 152 -13.44 15.20 3.42
CA ILE A 152 -13.70 15.14 1.98
C ILE A 152 -14.71 14.03 1.67
N LEU A 153 -14.54 12.85 2.25
CA LEU A 153 -15.44 11.72 2.05
C LEU A 153 -16.85 12.03 2.57
N LYS A 154 -16.98 12.62 3.75
CA LYS A 154 -18.28 13.07 4.28
C LYS A 154 -18.95 14.06 3.33
N SER A 155 -18.21 15.06 2.83
CA SER A 155 -18.72 16.03 1.86
C SER A 155 -19.19 15.36 0.58
N ASN A 156 -18.41 14.42 0.04
CA ASN A 156 -18.74 13.72 -1.19
C ASN A 156 -20.00 12.84 -1.03
N ILE A 157 -20.14 12.14 0.10
CA ILE A 157 -21.34 11.34 0.39
C ILE A 157 -22.56 12.25 0.51
N ASN A 158 -22.46 13.38 1.22
CA ASN A 158 -23.55 14.36 1.31
C ASN A 158 -23.96 14.88 -0.07
N LYS A 159 -23.01 15.29 -0.91
CA LYS A 159 -23.29 15.75 -2.27
C LYS A 159 -23.95 14.66 -3.11
N ALA A 160 -23.44 13.42 -3.04
CA ALA A 160 -24.02 12.31 -3.78
C ALA A 160 -25.46 12.02 -3.33
N HIS A 161 -25.72 12.06 -2.03
CA HIS A 161 -27.08 11.87 -1.48
C HIS A 161 -28.06 12.97 -1.92
N LEU A 162 -27.61 14.24 -1.92
CA LEU A 162 -28.43 15.35 -2.43
C LEU A 162 -28.70 15.22 -3.93
N ASN A 163 -27.70 14.86 -4.73
CA ASN A 163 -27.86 14.63 -6.16
C ASN A 163 -28.81 13.46 -6.44
N LEU A 164 -28.76 12.42 -5.62
CA LEU A 164 -29.72 11.31 -5.72
C LEU A 164 -31.16 11.78 -5.50
N LYS A 165 -31.41 12.55 -4.43
CA LYS A 165 -32.73 13.14 -4.16
C LYS A 165 -33.21 14.03 -5.29
N LEU A 166 -32.33 14.87 -5.83
CA LEU A 166 -32.65 15.73 -6.96
C LEU A 166 -33.06 14.92 -8.20
N ASN A 167 -32.31 13.85 -8.50
CA ASN A 167 -32.61 13.00 -9.66
C ASN A 167 -33.90 12.19 -9.45
N GLN A 168 -34.18 11.74 -8.23
CA GLN A 168 -35.46 11.12 -7.91
C GLN A 168 -36.65 12.08 -8.11
N ALA A 169 -36.51 13.32 -7.65
CA ALA A 169 -37.54 14.35 -7.87
C ALA A 169 -37.79 14.64 -9.36
N LYS A 170 -36.69 14.71 -10.16
CA LYS A 170 -36.80 14.89 -11.63
C LYS A 170 -37.52 13.73 -12.32
N ILE A 171 -37.27 12.48 -11.89
CA ILE A 171 -37.97 11.31 -12.44
C ILE A 171 -39.46 11.39 -12.11
N LEU A 172 -39.83 11.77 -10.89
CA LEU A 172 -41.24 11.91 -10.52
C LEU A 172 -41.93 12.98 -11.34
N SER A 173 -41.31 14.17 -11.51
CA SER A 173 -41.89 15.23 -12.31
C SER A 173 -42.09 14.88 -13.81
N THR A 174 -41.17 14.06 -14.37
CA THR A 174 -41.31 13.60 -15.76
C THR A 174 -42.31 12.46 -15.95
N LEU A 175 -42.77 11.84 -14.87
CA LEU A 175 -43.82 10.82 -14.92
C LEU A 175 -45.23 11.42 -14.75
N GLU A 176 -45.32 12.66 -14.26
CA GLU A 176 -46.54 13.40 -14.07
C GLU A 176 -46.94 14.26 -15.31
N GLU A 177 -45.99 14.46 -16.27
CA GLU A 177 -46.23 15.07 -17.59
C GLU A 177 -46.61 13.98 -18.63
#